data_a30df93020fcf9058c2b265b7b00cac2
#
_entry.id   a30df93020fcf9058c2b265b7b00cac2
#
_cell.length_a   1.000
_cell.length_b   1.000
_cell.length_c   1.000
_cell.angle_alpha   90.00
_cell.angle_beta   90.00
_cell.angle_gamma   90.00
#
_symmetry.space_group_name_H-M   'P 1'
#
loop_
_entity.id
_entity.type
_entity.pdbx_description
1 polymer ?
#
loop_
_entity_poly.entity_id
_entity_poly.type
_entity_poly.pdbx_seq_one_letter_code
_entity_poly.pdbx_strand_id
1 'polypeptide(L)'
;MAFSSMVKDINRKIILESFWDFSRNTKQDITKKTELSFPTVSKLVDELNEQDIIHMLSDKRGETGGRKANEYILNQEYAYSLCLKVEREYIEVFIVDLYKQNISYDKIEEKSISVEKILKVIETKILNNKIKSIVVGIPGFIHDGIIGMADGIEALNGCNLKTEILIPTIL
;
A
#
# COMPACT_ATOMS: atom_id res chain seq x y z
N MET A 1 3.73 15.97 24.27
CA MET A 1 3.01 15.92 22.98
C MET A 1 3.41 14.74 22.10
N ALA A 2 4.69 14.39 21.94
CA ALA A 2 5.15 13.26 21.09
C ALA A 2 4.56 11.87 21.46
N PHE A 3 4.41 11.55 22.73
CA PHE A 3 3.88 10.26 23.19
C PHE A 3 2.41 10.04 22.81
N SER A 4 1.58 11.09 22.88
CA SER A 4 0.16 11.01 22.52
C SER A 4 -0.06 10.81 21.01
N SER A 5 0.78 11.42 20.15
CA SER A 5 0.73 11.18 18.70
C SER A 5 1.15 9.75 18.35
N MET A 6 2.22 9.26 18.97
CA MET A 6 2.72 7.90 18.74
C MET A 6 1.66 6.82 19.11
N VAL A 7 0.97 6.98 20.25
CA VAL A 7 -0.12 6.08 20.65
C VAL A 7 -1.27 6.15 19.64
N LYS A 8 -1.61 7.34 19.15
CA LYS A 8 -2.64 7.51 18.12
C LYS A 8 -2.27 6.78 16.83
N ASP A 9 -1.01 6.89 16.38
CA ASP A 9 -0.53 6.26 15.16
C ASP A 9 -0.54 4.72 15.28
N ILE A 10 -0.15 4.20 16.44
CA ILE A 10 -0.23 2.75 16.73
C ILE A 10 -1.69 2.28 16.69
N ASN A 11 -2.60 2.96 17.37
CA ASN A 11 -4.02 2.59 17.39
C ASN A 11 -4.63 2.66 15.98
N ARG A 12 -4.27 3.68 15.20
CA ARG A 12 -4.68 3.82 13.80
C ARG A 12 -4.22 2.63 12.94
N LYS A 13 -2.97 2.21 13.12
CA LYS A 13 -2.43 1.03 12.44
C LYS A 13 -3.20 -0.24 12.80
N ILE A 14 -3.44 -0.48 14.09
CA ILE A 14 -4.21 -1.63 14.57
C ILE A 14 -5.63 -1.66 13.97
N ILE A 15 -6.29 -0.48 13.88
CA ILE A 15 -7.62 -0.39 13.24
C ILE A 15 -7.53 -0.73 11.74
N LEU A 16 -6.55 -0.22 11.02
CA LEU A 16 -6.37 -0.53 9.60
C LEU A 16 -6.06 -2.02 9.38
N GLU A 17 -5.30 -2.64 10.26
CA GLU A 17 -5.03 -4.08 10.22
C GLU A 17 -6.30 -4.92 10.40
N SER A 18 -7.32 -4.40 11.09
CA SER A 18 -8.62 -5.10 11.22
C SER A 18 -9.40 -5.25 9.91
N PHE A 19 -9.00 -4.51 8.85
CA PHE A 19 -9.55 -4.60 7.50
C PHE A 19 -8.69 -5.46 6.55
N TRP A 20 -7.64 -6.11 7.04
CA TRP A 20 -6.67 -6.83 6.19
C TRP A 20 -7.26 -8.01 5.42
N ASP A 21 -8.35 -8.58 5.92
CA ASP A 21 -9.13 -9.63 5.26
C ASP A 21 -10.16 -9.08 4.24
N PHE A 22 -10.11 -7.75 3.99
CA PHE A 22 -11.03 -7.02 3.12
C PHE A 22 -12.51 -7.14 3.55
N SER A 23 -12.76 -7.52 4.80
CA SER A 23 -14.10 -7.65 5.34
C SER A 23 -14.75 -6.28 5.63
N ARG A 24 -16.06 -6.28 5.63
CA ARG A 24 -16.86 -5.17 6.17
C ARG A 24 -16.86 -5.26 7.68
N ASN A 25 -16.66 -4.15 8.34
CA ASN A 25 -16.62 -4.09 9.80
C ASN A 25 -17.50 -2.93 10.31
N THR A 26 -18.30 -3.19 11.32
CA THR A 26 -18.88 -2.13 12.14
C THR A 26 -17.88 -1.62 13.16
N LYS A 27 -18.12 -0.44 13.75
CA LYS A 27 -17.28 0.05 14.87
C LYS A 27 -17.21 -0.94 16.04
N GLN A 28 -18.27 -1.73 16.26
CA GLN A 28 -18.29 -2.77 17.29
C GLN A 28 -17.40 -3.97 16.92
N ASP A 29 -17.41 -4.37 15.66
CA ASP A 29 -16.54 -5.46 15.19
C ASP A 29 -15.07 -5.07 15.30
N ILE A 30 -14.71 -3.84 14.92
CA ILE A 30 -13.37 -3.30 15.07
C ILE A 30 -12.98 -3.26 16.54
N THR A 31 -13.88 -2.82 17.44
CA THR A 31 -13.63 -2.82 18.89
C THR A 31 -13.30 -4.22 19.42
N LYS A 32 -14.04 -5.24 18.97
CA LYS A 32 -13.79 -6.64 19.34
C LYS A 32 -12.48 -7.19 18.78
N LYS A 33 -12.17 -6.87 17.51
CA LYS A 33 -10.96 -7.33 16.82
C LYS A 33 -9.68 -6.70 17.39
N THR A 34 -9.76 -5.44 17.83
CA THR A 34 -8.58 -4.63 18.21
C THR A 34 -8.38 -4.52 19.72
N GLU A 35 -9.38 -4.90 20.51
CA GLU A 35 -9.42 -4.70 21.97
C GLU A 35 -9.31 -3.24 22.42
N LEU A 36 -9.40 -2.29 21.49
CA LEU A 36 -9.44 -0.86 21.80
C LEU A 36 -10.81 -0.45 22.36
N SER A 37 -10.84 0.62 23.18
CA SER A 37 -12.10 1.13 23.67
C SER A 37 -13.00 1.65 22.55
N PHE A 38 -14.32 1.47 22.64
CA PHE A 38 -15.27 1.95 21.65
C PHE A 38 -15.14 3.46 21.33
N PRO A 39 -14.94 4.36 22.32
CA PRO A 39 -14.69 5.78 22.03
C PRO A 39 -13.45 6.01 21.18
N THR A 40 -12.36 5.27 21.42
CA THR A 40 -11.13 5.35 20.64
C THR A 40 -11.38 4.89 19.20
N VAL A 41 -12.01 3.73 19.02
CA VAL A 41 -12.37 3.18 17.71
C VAL A 41 -13.30 4.15 16.98
N SER A 42 -14.35 4.65 17.65
CA SER A 42 -15.31 5.55 17.01
C SER A 42 -14.61 6.79 16.44
N LYS A 43 -13.78 7.46 17.25
CA LYS A 43 -13.05 8.65 16.81
C LYS A 43 -12.13 8.36 15.63
N LEU A 44 -11.32 7.29 15.71
CA LEU A 44 -10.33 6.98 14.69
C LEU A 44 -10.98 6.47 13.38
N VAL A 45 -12.07 5.73 13.46
CA VAL A 45 -12.84 5.31 12.29
C VAL A 45 -13.46 6.51 11.57
N ASP A 46 -14.01 7.48 12.31
CA ASP A 46 -14.53 8.71 11.71
C ASP A 46 -13.42 9.52 11.04
N GLU A 47 -12.25 9.68 11.67
CA GLU A 47 -11.07 10.33 11.07
C GLU A 47 -10.57 9.59 9.81
N LEU A 48 -10.54 8.27 9.82
CA LEU A 48 -10.13 7.47 8.65
C LEU A 48 -11.11 7.60 7.48
N ASN A 49 -12.41 7.68 7.78
CA ASN A 49 -13.45 7.90 6.78
C ASN A 49 -13.39 9.33 6.20
N GLU A 50 -13.16 10.36 7.03
CA GLU A 50 -12.95 11.73 6.58
C GLU A 50 -11.70 11.88 5.68
N GLN A 51 -10.68 11.03 5.90
CA GLN A 51 -9.45 10.99 5.10
C GLN A 51 -9.58 10.11 3.86
N ASP A 52 -10.75 9.58 3.58
CA ASP A 52 -11.02 8.71 2.42
C ASP A 52 -10.22 7.39 2.42
N ILE A 53 -9.69 6.98 3.58
CA ILE A 53 -8.92 5.72 3.73
C ILE A 53 -9.85 4.52 3.84
N ILE A 54 -11.00 4.72 4.49
CA ILE A 54 -12.09 3.76 4.54
C ILE A 54 -13.38 4.45 4.10
N HIS A 55 -14.33 3.69 3.60
CA HIS A 55 -15.64 4.19 3.21
C HIS A 55 -16.72 3.62 4.11
N MET A 56 -17.59 4.50 4.59
CA MET A 56 -18.82 4.09 5.22
C MET A 56 -19.81 3.62 4.15
N LEU A 57 -20.24 2.37 4.27
CA LEU A 57 -21.32 1.82 3.45
C LEU A 57 -22.65 2.29 4.04
N SER A 58 -23.39 3.13 3.29
CA SER A 58 -24.73 3.53 3.69
C SER A 58 -25.66 2.34 3.54
N ASP A 59 -26.20 1.84 4.65
CA ASP A 59 -27.16 0.74 4.61
C ASP A 59 -28.52 1.22 4.11
N LYS A 60 -29.06 0.52 3.11
CA LYS A 60 -30.47 0.62 2.77
C LYS A 60 -31.25 0.10 3.99
N ARG A 61 -32.26 0.84 4.44
CA ARG A 61 -33.12 0.49 5.57
C ARG A 61 -33.46 -1.00 5.54
N GLY A 62 -33.11 -1.71 6.62
CA GLY A 62 -33.52 -3.12 6.77
C GLY A 62 -35.04 -3.22 6.80
N GLU A 63 -35.57 -4.23 6.16
CA GLU A 63 -37.03 -4.51 6.09
C GLU A 63 -37.72 -4.71 7.45
N THR A 64 -36.95 -4.75 8.55
CA THR A 64 -37.42 -5.03 9.92
C THR A 64 -37.28 -3.89 10.92
N GLY A 65 -37.14 -2.62 10.45
CA GLY A 65 -37.39 -1.44 11.28
C GLY A 65 -36.34 -1.05 12.34
N GLY A 66 -35.22 -1.75 12.47
CA GLY A 66 -34.07 -1.38 13.32
C GLY A 66 -33.02 -0.62 12.54
N ARG A 67 -32.42 0.44 13.16
CA ARG A 67 -31.25 1.13 12.57
C ARG A 67 -30.06 0.17 12.62
N LYS A 68 -29.67 -0.38 11.47
CA LYS A 68 -28.45 -1.17 11.37
C LYS A 68 -27.23 -0.30 11.69
N ALA A 69 -26.21 -0.90 12.31
CA ALA A 69 -24.94 -0.23 12.50
C ALA A 69 -24.26 0.03 11.15
N ASN A 70 -23.64 1.20 11.00
CA ASN A 70 -22.88 1.51 9.79
C ASN A 70 -21.71 0.54 9.64
N GLU A 71 -21.57 -0.01 8.45
CA GLU A 71 -20.43 -0.82 8.05
C GLU A 71 -19.38 0.05 7.35
N TYR A 72 -18.12 -0.29 7.52
CA TYR A 72 -16.98 0.36 6.89
C TYR A 72 -16.19 -0.66 6.10
N ILE A 73 -15.58 -0.21 5.00
CA ILE A 73 -14.71 -1.00 4.14
C ILE A 73 -13.48 -0.19 3.78
N LEU A 74 -12.34 -0.84 3.57
CA LEU A 74 -11.14 -0.17 3.10
C LEU A 74 -11.36 0.41 1.69
N ASN A 75 -10.95 1.67 1.46
CA ASN A 75 -10.98 2.26 0.12
C ASN A 75 -9.87 1.67 -0.73
N GLN A 76 -10.23 0.78 -1.67
CA GLN A 76 -9.24 0.13 -2.53
C GLN A 76 -8.44 1.10 -3.40
N GLU A 77 -9.01 2.27 -3.72
CA GLU A 77 -8.37 3.28 -4.58
C GLU A 77 -7.60 4.36 -3.81
N TYR A 78 -7.50 4.22 -2.47
CA TYR A 78 -6.78 5.18 -1.63
C TYR A 78 -5.29 5.23 -1.96
N ALA A 79 -4.69 4.09 -2.25
CA ALA A 79 -3.28 3.95 -2.53
C ALA A 79 -3.00 2.80 -3.49
N TYR A 80 -1.98 2.98 -4.30
CA TYR A 80 -1.49 1.95 -5.22
C TYR A 80 -0.06 1.56 -4.87
N SER A 81 0.29 0.32 -5.21
CA SER A 81 1.66 -0.18 -5.17
C SER A 81 2.17 -0.33 -6.60
N LEU A 82 3.33 0.23 -6.88
CA LEU A 82 4.07 0.02 -8.12
C LEU A 82 4.99 -1.18 -7.92
N CYS A 83 4.78 -2.24 -8.67
CA CYS A 83 5.57 -3.46 -8.61
C CYS A 83 6.34 -3.62 -9.92
N LEU A 84 7.66 -3.71 -9.84
CA LEU A 84 8.53 -4.00 -10.96
C LEU A 84 9.11 -5.41 -10.79
N LYS A 85 9.01 -6.23 -11.81
CA LYS A 85 9.77 -7.47 -11.94
C LYS A 85 10.83 -7.25 -13.01
N VAL A 86 12.07 -7.18 -12.57
CA VAL A 86 13.22 -6.94 -13.45
C VAL A 86 13.79 -8.28 -13.89
N GLU A 87 13.89 -8.46 -15.19
CA GLU A 87 14.48 -9.64 -15.84
C GLU A 87 15.64 -9.19 -16.74
N ARG A 88 16.39 -10.11 -17.30
CA ARG A 88 17.59 -9.81 -18.09
C ARG A 88 17.37 -8.88 -19.28
N GLU A 89 16.22 -9.01 -19.95
CA GLU A 89 15.92 -8.32 -21.22
C GLU A 89 14.59 -7.54 -21.18
N TYR A 90 13.93 -7.46 -20.01
CA TYR A 90 12.68 -6.72 -19.86
C TYR A 90 12.38 -6.38 -18.42
N ILE A 91 11.49 -5.40 -18.23
CA ILE A 91 10.89 -5.05 -16.95
C ILE A 91 9.38 -5.23 -17.09
N GLU A 92 8.78 -6.09 -16.27
CA GLU A 92 7.34 -6.12 -16.09
C GLU A 92 6.95 -5.12 -15.00
N VAL A 93 5.94 -4.33 -15.29
CA VAL A 93 5.46 -3.25 -14.44
C VAL A 93 4.00 -3.47 -14.13
N PHE A 94 3.67 -3.57 -12.85
CA PHE A 94 2.30 -3.72 -12.37
C PHE A 94 1.95 -2.54 -11.47
N ILE A 95 0.74 -2.01 -11.60
CA ILE A 95 0.14 -1.13 -10.59
C ILE A 95 -1.01 -1.91 -9.97
N VAL A 96 -0.97 -2.09 -8.67
CA VAL A 96 -1.98 -2.83 -7.92
C VAL A 96 -2.60 -1.94 -6.85
N ASP A 97 -3.89 -2.13 -6.61
CA ASP A 97 -4.62 -1.45 -5.54
C ASP A 97 -4.43 -2.14 -4.17
N LEU A 98 -5.10 -1.62 -3.14
CA LEU A 98 -5.04 -2.20 -1.80
C LEU A 98 -5.65 -3.60 -1.71
N TYR A 99 -6.53 -3.98 -2.65
CA TYR A 99 -7.12 -5.33 -2.76
C TYR A 99 -6.26 -6.27 -3.61
N LYS A 100 -5.04 -5.85 -3.99
CA LYS A 100 -4.11 -6.59 -4.84
C LYS A 100 -4.65 -6.90 -6.25
N GLN A 101 -5.62 -6.11 -6.69
CA GLN A 101 -6.10 -6.18 -8.06
C GLN A 101 -5.14 -5.44 -8.98
N ASN A 102 -4.85 -6.02 -10.12
CA ASN A 102 -3.99 -5.40 -11.12
C ASN A 102 -4.78 -4.31 -11.87
N ILE A 103 -4.36 -3.07 -11.68
CA ILE A 103 -4.95 -1.89 -12.32
C ILE A 103 -4.32 -1.63 -13.67
N SER A 104 -3.01 -1.86 -13.81
CA SER A 104 -2.30 -1.79 -15.08
C SER A 104 -1.13 -2.75 -15.13
N TYR A 105 -0.82 -3.18 -16.35
CA TYR A 105 0.32 -4.02 -16.66
C TYR A 105 1.01 -3.50 -17.92
N ASP A 106 2.33 -3.38 -17.84
CA ASP A 106 3.19 -3.07 -18.98
C ASP A 106 4.38 -4.02 -18.99
N LYS A 107 4.87 -4.36 -20.17
CA LYS A 107 6.14 -5.06 -20.37
C LYS A 107 7.05 -4.18 -21.22
N ILE A 108 8.18 -3.81 -20.66
CA ILE A 108 9.17 -2.94 -21.30
C ILE A 108 10.37 -3.80 -21.70
N GLU A 109 10.52 -4.03 -22.99
CA GLU A 109 11.69 -4.74 -23.51
C GLU A 109 12.92 -3.82 -23.44
N GLU A 110 14.00 -4.35 -22.89
CA GLU A 110 15.22 -3.58 -22.66
C GLU A 110 16.45 -4.49 -22.73
N LYS A 111 17.30 -4.29 -23.73
CA LYS A 111 18.47 -5.14 -23.99
C LYS A 111 19.57 -5.04 -22.91
N SER A 112 19.55 -3.98 -22.12
CA SER A 112 20.55 -3.74 -21.09
C SER A 112 19.88 -3.03 -19.92
N ILE A 113 19.64 -3.74 -18.85
CA ILE A 113 19.05 -3.22 -17.62
C ILE A 113 20.14 -2.50 -16.81
N SER A 114 19.81 -1.30 -16.33
CA SER A 114 20.65 -0.52 -15.42
C SER A 114 19.77 0.13 -14.34
N VAL A 115 20.40 0.61 -13.27
CA VAL A 115 19.72 1.38 -12.22
C VAL A 115 18.96 2.57 -12.78
N GLU A 116 19.59 3.34 -13.67
CA GLU A 116 19.02 4.53 -14.30
C GLU A 116 17.73 4.20 -15.08
N LYS A 117 17.69 3.07 -15.77
CA LYS A 117 16.51 2.64 -16.52
C LYS A 117 15.39 2.23 -15.58
N ILE A 118 15.70 1.53 -14.50
CA ILE A 118 14.71 1.18 -13.45
C ILE A 118 14.15 2.46 -12.84
N LEU A 119 14.98 3.41 -12.46
CA LEU A 119 14.54 4.68 -11.89
C LEU A 119 13.67 5.47 -12.86
N LYS A 120 14.02 5.53 -14.14
CA LYS A 120 13.22 6.21 -15.17
C LYS A 120 11.82 5.58 -15.32
N VAL A 121 11.72 4.26 -15.26
CA VAL A 121 10.42 3.57 -15.26
C VAL A 121 9.61 3.97 -14.03
N ILE A 122 10.22 3.95 -12.85
CA ILE A 122 9.58 4.35 -11.59
C ILE A 122 9.07 5.78 -11.66
N GLU A 123 9.92 6.74 -12.04
CA GLU A 123 9.57 8.16 -12.17
C GLU A 123 8.38 8.37 -13.10
N THR A 124 8.39 7.73 -14.28
CA THR A 124 7.30 7.84 -15.26
C THR A 124 5.96 7.35 -14.70
N LYS A 125 5.99 6.29 -13.88
CA LYS A 125 4.77 5.69 -13.32
C LYS A 125 4.24 6.42 -12.07
N ILE A 126 5.13 7.02 -11.28
CA ILE A 126 4.72 7.77 -10.07
C ILE A 126 3.93 9.03 -10.42
N LEU A 127 4.31 9.74 -11.49
CA LEU A 127 3.73 11.04 -11.85
C LEU A 127 2.20 11.02 -12.06
N ASN A 128 1.64 9.89 -12.47
CA ASN A 128 0.24 9.79 -12.87
C ASN A 128 -0.63 8.95 -11.92
N ASN A 129 -0.08 8.48 -10.78
CA ASN A 129 -0.77 7.51 -9.94
C ASN A 129 -0.62 7.85 -8.45
N LYS A 130 -1.58 7.41 -7.64
CA LYS A 130 -1.54 7.49 -6.16
C LYS A 130 -0.57 6.43 -5.58
N ILE A 131 0.67 6.37 -6.09
CA ILE A 131 1.64 5.37 -5.65
C ILE A 131 2.14 5.71 -4.24
N LYS A 132 1.95 4.81 -3.30
CA LYS A 132 2.41 4.91 -1.91
C LYS A 132 3.47 3.86 -1.55
N SER A 133 3.69 2.90 -2.43
CA SER A 133 4.64 1.81 -2.20
C SER A 133 5.29 1.41 -3.53
N ILE A 134 6.57 1.07 -3.48
CA ILE A 134 7.30 0.53 -4.62
C ILE A 134 7.92 -0.80 -4.19
N VAL A 135 7.72 -1.81 -5.02
CA VAL A 135 8.31 -3.14 -4.87
C VAL A 135 9.13 -3.43 -6.10
N VAL A 136 10.40 -3.77 -5.94
CA VAL A 136 11.26 -4.18 -7.05
C VAL A 136 11.77 -5.59 -6.79
N GLY A 137 11.38 -6.51 -7.64
CA GLY A 137 11.89 -7.88 -7.67
C GLY A 137 12.97 -8.01 -8.72
N ILE A 138 14.11 -8.56 -8.34
CA ILE A 138 15.25 -8.87 -9.24
C ILE A 138 15.67 -10.33 -9.07
N PRO A 139 16.15 -10.99 -10.14
CA PRO A 139 16.72 -12.33 -10.02
C PRO A 139 18.08 -12.24 -9.33
N GLY A 140 18.19 -12.77 -8.11
CA GLY A 140 19.46 -12.74 -7.41
C GLY A 140 19.35 -12.67 -5.89
N PHE A 141 20.35 -12.06 -5.28
CA PHE A 141 20.50 -12.00 -3.85
C PHE A 141 20.65 -10.54 -3.37
N ILE A 142 19.84 -10.15 -2.37
CA ILE A 142 19.87 -8.83 -1.74
C ILE A 142 20.16 -8.99 -0.25
N HIS A 143 21.07 -8.19 0.26
CA HIS A 143 21.37 -8.10 1.68
C HIS A 143 21.44 -6.63 2.12
N ASP A 144 20.68 -6.26 3.14
CA ASP A 144 20.57 -4.89 3.67
C ASP A 144 20.28 -3.83 2.59
N GLY A 145 19.48 -4.19 1.59
CA GLY A 145 19.10 -3.32 0.49
C GLY A 145 20.15 -3.23 -0.63
N ILE A 146 21.33 -3.86 -0.45
CA ILE A 146 22.40 -3.91 -1.45
C ILE A 146 22.21 -5.17 -2.29
N ILE A 147 22.23 -5.04 -3.60
CA ILE A 147 22.20 -6.14 -4.55
C ILE A 147 23.59 -6.78 -4.57
N GLY A 148 23.75 -7.90 -3.89
CA GLY A 148 25.03 -8.62 -3.88
C GLY A 148 25.31 -9.32 -5.21
N MET A 149 24.26 -9.88 -5.82
CA MET A 149 24.33 -10.52 -7.13
C MET A 149 22.97 -10.41 -7.81
N ALA A 150 22.93 -9.94 -9.03
CA ALA A 150 21.79 -9.99 -9.93
C ALA A 150 22.12 -10.93 -11.09
N ASP A 151 21.44 -12.08 -11.15
CA ASP A 151 21.76 -13.12 -12.15
C ASP A 151 21.45 -12.66 -13.58
N GLY A 152 22.51 -12.49 -14.38
CA GLY A 152 22.47 -12.00 -15.75
C GLY A 152 22.18 -10.51 -15.90
N ILE A 153 22.30 -9.73 -14.81
CA ILE A 153 22.16 -8.25 -14.79
C ILE A 153 23.27 -7.66 -13.91
N GLU A 154 24.52 -7.96 -14.25
CA GLU A 154 25.71 -7.63 -13.42
C GLU A 154 25.84 -6.11 -13.17
N ALA A 155 25.24 -5.28 -14.05
CA ALA A 155 25.21 -3.82 -13.86
C ALA A 155 24.48 -3.36 -12.60
N LEU A 156 23.68 -4.22 -11.97
CA LEU A 156 22.99 -3.94 -10.71
C LEU A 156 23.82 -4.37 -9.48
N ASN A 157 24.89 -5.13 -9.64
CA ASN A 157 25.69 -5.62 -8.53
C ASN A 157 26.30 -4.46 -7.72
N GLY A 158 26.20 -4.54 -6.39
CA GLY A 158 26.68 -3.51 -5.49
C GLY A 158 25.77 -2.28 -5.34
N CYS A 159 24.71 -2.16 -6.14
CA CYS A 159 23.78 -1.04 -6.05
C CYS A 159 22.80 -1.21 -4.90
N ASN A 160 22.35 -0.09 -4.33
CA ASN A 160 21.27 -0.06 -3.34
C ASN A 160 20.06 0.72 -3.88
N LEU A 161 19.13 0.02 -4.53
CA LEU A 161 17.94 0.64 -5.11
C LEU A 161 17.09 1.41 -4.08
N LYS A 162 17.12 1.01 -2.81
CA LYS A 162 16.36 1.69 -1.76
C LYS A 162 16.87 3.12 -1.51
N THR A 163 18.18 3.36 -1.65
CA THR A 163 18.76 4.70 -1.49
C THR A 163 18.66 5.53 -2.76
N GLU A 164 18.61 4.88 -3.93
CA GLU A 164 18.48 5.53 -5.22
C GLU A 164 17.02 5.97 -5.51
N ILE A 165 16.05 5.22 -5.00
CA ILE A 165 14.63 5.54 -5.16
C ILE A 165 14.25 6.62 -4.15
N LEU A 166 14.40 7.88 -4.54
CA LEU A 166 13.87 9.02 -3.78
C LEU A 166 12.36 9.11 -4.04
N ILE A 167 11.57 8.42 -3.23
CA ILE A 167 10.13 8.68 -3.20
C ILE A 167 9.97 10.02 -2.46
N PRO A 168 9.36 11.04 -3.09
CA PRO A 168 8.95 12.22 -2.33
C PRO A 168 8.03 11.70 -1.23
N THR A 169 8.44 11.87 0.02
CA THR A 169 7.59 11.54 1.17
C THR A 169 6.39 12.47 1.07
N ILE A 170 5.31 12.01 0.49
CA ILE A 170 4.02 12.70 0.53
C ILE A 170 3.47 12.41 1.93
N LEU A 171 3.84 13.29 2.87
CA LEU A 171 3.22 13.40 4.18
C LEU A 171 1.78 13.87 4.04
#